data_e100eec85477f8f81ed7197c28b05eed
#
_entry.id   e100eec85477f8f81ed7197c28b05eed
#
_cell.length_a   1.000
_cell.length_b   1.000
_cell.length_c   1.000
_cell.angle_alpha   90.00
_cell.angle_beta   90.00
_cell.angle_gamma   90.00
#
_symmetry.space_group_name_H-M   'P 1'
#
loop_
_entity.id
_entity.type
_entity.pdbx_description
1 polymer ?
#
loop_
_entity_poly.entity_id
_entity_poly.type
_entity_poly.pdbx_seq_one_letter_code
_entity_poly.pdbx_strand_id
1 'polypeptide(L)'
;LSSRKGSEHARRDIRIALERIRRDMDHARRDLASASKTWVDSTSKFVQDKAPKVSATIDETLEKTSETFKRTMNTIDAQTKTQQVKLLRAYKSFLSKQIDVIEKRLKRLNE
;
A
#
# COMPACT_ATOMS: atom_id res chain seq x y z
N LEU A 1 20.34 -8.92 15.06
CA LEU A 1 20.64 -9.59 13.77
C LEU A 1 19.38 -10.13 13.10
N SER A 2 18.46 -10.74 13.89
CA SER A 2 17.19 -11.21 13.34
C SER A 2 16.28 -10.06 12.89
N SER A 3 16.33 -8.92 13.60
CA SER A 3 15.56 -7.73 13.22
C SER A 3 16.05 -7.12 11.91
N ARG A 4 17.35 -7.26 11.62
CA ARG A 4 17.94 -6.76 10.38
C ARG A 4 17.47 -7.56 9.18
N LYS A 5 17.41 -8.88 9.30
CA LYS A 5 16.89 -9.77 8.26
C LYS A 5 15.40 -9.53 8.04
N GLY A 6 14.63 -9.35 9.11
CA GLY A 6 13.21 -9.02 9.01
C GLY A 6 12.96 -7.71 8.28
N SER A 7 13.80 -6.68 8.51
CA SER A 7 13.72 -5.40 7.81
C SER A 7 14.02 -5.52 6.33
N GLU A 8 15.02 -6.30 5.98
CA GLU A 8 15.39 -6.52 4.57
C GLU A 8 14.28 -7.25 3.81
N HIS A 9 13.68 -8.26 4.45
CA HIS A 9 12.53 -8.96 3.86
C HIS A 9 11.33 -8.02 3.70
N ALA A 10 11.05 -7.21 4.71
CA ALA A 10 9.95 -6.25 4.65
C ALA A 10 10.19 -5.22 3.53
N ARG A 11 11.40 -4.72 3.38
CA ARG A 11 11.77 -3.79 2.30
C ARG A 11 11.61 -4.44 0.93
N ARG A 12 12.02 -5.70 0.81
CA ARG A 12 11.86 -6.45 -0.45
C ARG A 12 10.38 -6.61 -0.78
N ASP A 13 9.56 -6.98 0.19
CA ASP A 13 8.14 -7.18 -0.01
C ASP A 13 7.44 -5.88 -0.39
N ILE A 14 7.81 -4.78 0.27
CA ILE A 14 7.30 -3.44 -0.06
C ILE A 14 7.66 -3.08 -1.49
N ARG A 15 8.91 -3.31 -1.90
CA ARG A 15 9.38 -3.00 -3.25
C ARG A 15 8.65 -3.82 -4.31
N ILE A 16 8.48 -5.12 -4.06
CA ILE A 16 7.76 -6.01 -4.97
C ILE A 16 6.31 -5.54 -5.11
N ALA A 17 5.66 -5.22 -3.99
CA ALA A 17 4.29 -4.74 -4.00
C ALA A 17 4.17 -3.42 -4.77
N LEU A 18 5.14 -2.49 -4.58
CA LEU A 18 5.18 -1.23 -5.31
C LEU A 18 5.32 -1.44 -6.82
N GLU A 19 6.19 -2.33 -7.23
CA GLU A 19 6.37 -2.65 -8.65
C GLU A 19 5.09 -3.21 -9.25
N ARG A 20 4.40 -4.09 -8.52
CA ARG A 20 3.12 -4.64 -8.95
C ARG A 20 2.06 -3.55 -9.09
N ILE A 21 2.02 -2.61 -8.16
CA ILE A 21 1.07 -1.49 -8.19
C ILE A 21 1.37 -0.55 -9.34
N ARG A 22 2.64 -0.31 -9.66
CA ARG A 22 3.06 0.58 -10.75
C ARG A 22 2.81 -0.01 -12.13
N ARG A 23 2.73 -1.33 -12.25
CA ARG A 23 2.34 -1.95 -13.51
C ARG A 23 0.88 -1.60 -13.83
N ASP A 24 0.51 -1.74 -15.08
CA ASP A 24 -0.87 -1.49 -15.49
C ASP A 24 -1.76 -2.61 -14.95
N MET A 25 -2.38 -2.37 -13.81
CA MET A 25 -3.26 -3.30 -13.13
C MET A 25 -4.73 -2.88 -13.16
N ASP A 26 -5.06 -1.97 -14.06
CA ASP A 26 -6.42 -1.43 -14.15
C ASP A 26 -7.46 -2.52 -14.42
N HIS A 27 -7.04 -3.61 -15.08
CA HIS A 27 -7.91 -4.74 -15.40
C HIS A 27 -7.66 -5.96 -14.50
N ALA A 28 -6.71 -5.88 -13.58
CA ALA A 28 -6.28 -6.99 -12.73
C ALA A 28 -6.67 -6.74 -11.27
N ARG A 29 -7.96 -6.76 -10.99
CA ARG A 29 -8.53 -6.51 -9.66
C ARG A 29 -7.85 -7.33 -8.57
N ARG A 30 -7.64 -8.64 -8.80
CA ARG A 30 -7.01 -9.54 -7.83
C ARG A 30 -5.57 -9.14 -7.53
N ASP A 31 -4.82 -8.78 -8.57
CA ASP A 31 -3.43 -8.39 -8.42
C ASP A 31 -3.30 -7.08 -7.67
N LEU A 32 -4.17 -6.11 -7.96
CA LEU A 32 -4.20 -4.85 -7.25
C LEU A 32 -4.55 -5.05 -5.77
N ALA A 33 -5.54 -5.91 -5.49
CA ALA A 33 -5.94 -6.24 -4.13
C ALA A 33 -4.78 -6.88 -3.36
N SER A 34 -4.15 -7.89 -3.95
CA SER A 34 -3.01 -8.60 -3.36
C SER A 34 -1.83 -7.67 -3.14
N ALA A 35 -1.50 -6.84 -4.13
CA ALA A 35 -0.38 -5.90 -4.02
C ALA A 35 -0.63 -4.84 -2.97
N SER A 36 -1.86 -4.31 -2.90
CA SER A 36 -2.25 -3.32 -1.89
C SER A 36 -2.14 -3.90 -0.49
N LYS A 37 -2.68 -5.09 -0.26
CA LYS A 37 -2.60 -5.75 1.04
C LYS A 37 -1.16 -6.04 1.45
N THR A 38 -0.35 -6.55 0.53
CA THR A 38 1.05 -6.83 0.79
C THR A 38 1.79 -5.55 1.15
N TRP A 39 1.54 -4.46 0.42
CA TRP A 39 2.17 -3.18 0.72
C TRP A 39 1.79 -2.67 2.09
N VAL A 40 0.51 -2.70 2.45
CA VAL A 40 0.04 -2.23 3.76
C VAL A 40 0.67 -3.05 4.88
N ASP A 41 0.60 -4.38 4.79
CA ASP A 41 1.11 -5.27 5.83
C ASP A 41 2.63 -5.14 6.00
N SER A 42 3.36 -5.12 4.89
CA SER A 42 4.83 -5.02 4.90
C SER A 42 5.30 -3.66 5.40
N THR A 43 4.61 -2.59 5.02
CA THR A 43 4.95 -1.24 5.47
C THR A 43 4.68 -1.09 6.95
N SER A 44 3.55 -1.59 7.44
CA SER A 44 3.23 -1.56 8.87
C SER A 44 4.29 -2.29 9.68
N LYS A 45 4.66 -3.47 9.24
CA LYS A 45 5.68 -4.29 9.91
C LYS A 45 7.04 -3.60 9.93
N PHE A 46 7.45 -3.04 8.78
CA PHE A 46 8.71 -2.32 8.68
C PHE A 46 8.76 -1.12 9.62
N VAL A 47 7.67 -0.35 9.68
CA VAL A 47 7.58 0.86 10.50
C VAL A 47 7.61 0.49 11.98
N GLN A 48 6.91 -0.55 12.40
CA GLN A 48 6.93 -1.01 13.79
C GLN A 48 8.34 -1.43 14.22
N ASP A 49 9.09 -2.06 13.31
CA ASP A 49 10.45 -2.53 13.62
C ASP A 49 11.49 -1.42 13.59
N LYS A 50 11.38 -0.49 12.64
CA LYS A 50 12.44 0.49 12.38
C LYS A 50 12.09 1.92 12.76
N ALA A 51 10.84 2.26 12.83
CA ALA A 51 10.42 3.64 13.10
C ALA A 51 9.24 3.69 14.07
N PRO A 52 9.38 3.10 15.28
CA PRO A 52 8.24 3.04 16.21
C PRO A 52 7.73 4.41 16.65
N LYS A 53 8.57 5.45 16.60
CA LYS A 53 8.19 6.80 17.00
C LYS A 53 7.15 7.44 16.06
N VAL A 54 7.15 7.02 14.79
CA VAL A 54 6.21 7.53 13.79
C VAL A 54 5.18 6.50 13.37
N SER A 55 5.17 5.34 14.02
CA SER A 55 4.28 4.24 13.65
C SER A 55 2.81 4.65 13.70
N ALA A 56 2.40 5.41 14.72
CA ALA A 56 1.02 5.84 14.87
C ALA A 56 0.52 6.66 13.67
N THR A 57 1.35 7.60 13.17
CA THR A 57 1.00 8.44 12.03
C THR A 57 0.93 7.63 10.74
N ILE A 58 1.89 6.72 10.55
CA ILE A 58 1.92 5.88 9.36
C ILE A 58 0.80 4.85 9.40
N ASP A 59 0.54 4.26 10.56
CA ASP A 59 -0.56 3.30 10.76
C ASP A 59 -1.91 3.95 10.44
N GLU A 60 -2.12 5.20 10.80
CA GLU A 60 -3.32 5.95 10.45
C GLU A 60 -3.48 6.07 8.94
N THR A 61 -2.39 6.37 8.23
CA THR A 61 -2.39 6.46 6.76
C THR A 61 -2.69 5.09 6.13
N LEU A 62 -2.09 4.02 6.67
CA LEU A 62 -2.32 2.66 6.20
C LEU A 62 -3.75 2.21 6.45
N GLU A 63 -4.31 2.56 7.60
CA GLU A 63 -5.71 2.25 7.95
C GLU A 63 -6.66 2.94 6.98
N LYS A 64 -6.42 4.21 6.69
CA LYS A 64 -7.19 4.98 5.72
C LYS A 64 -7.12 4.35 4.32
N THR A 65 -5.95 3.87 3.94
CA THR A 65 -5.76 3.16 2.67
C THR A 65 -6.57 1.87 2.64
N SER A 66 -6.53 1.08 3.72
CA SER A 66 -7.27 -0.17 3.84
C SER A 66 -8.79 0.06 3.81
N GLU A 67 -9.28 1.10 4.47
CA GLU A 67 -10.69 1.46 4.47
C GLU A 67 -11.16 1.87 3.06
N THR A 68 -10.35 2.68 2.38
CA THR A 68 -10.64 3.10 1.01
C THR A 68 -10.68 1.90 0.07
N PHE A 69 -9.75 0.96 0.26
CA PHE A 69 -9.74 -0.29 -0.50
C PHE A 69 -11.02 -1.09 -0.28
N LYS A 70 -11.40 -1.30 0.97
CA LYS A 70 -12.62 -2.05 1.32
C LYS A 70 -13.86 -1.40 0.70
N ARG A 71 -13.96 -0.09 0.80
CA ARG A 71 -15.08 0.67 0.25
C ARG A 71 -15.14 0.50 -1.27
N THR A 72 -14.01 0.61 -1.94
CA THR A 72 -13.91 0.43 -3.39
C THR A 72 -14.34 -0.99 -3.79
N MET A 73 -13.85 -2.01 -3.10
CA MET A 73 -14.16 -3.40 -3.43
C MET A 73 -15.62 -3.75 -3.14
N ASN A 74 -16.22 -3.14 -2.12
CA ASN A 74 -17.64 -3.36 -1.79
C ASN A 74 -18.58 -2.77 -2.84
N THR A 75 -18.18 -1.70 -3.51
CA THR A 75 -19.03 -1.04 -4.51
C THR A 75 -18.76 -1.52 -5.93
N ILE A 76 -17.57 -2.07 -6.19
CA ILE A 76 -17.12 -2.35 -7.56
C ILE A 76 -18.00 -3.40 -8.29
N ASP A 77 -18.50 -4.38 -7.56
CA ASP A 77 -19.29 -5.48 -8.16
C ASP A 77 -20.64 -4.99 -8.69
N ALA A 78 -21.17 -3.90 -8.15
CA ALA A 78 -22.43 -3.31 -8.58
C ALA A 78 -22.26 -2.39 -9.77
N GLN A 79 -21.05 -2.18 -10.25
CA GLN A 79 -20.75 -1.22 -11.31
C GLN A 79 -20.59 -1.89 -12.67
N THR A 80 -20.79 -1.11 -13.74
CA THR A 80 -20.50 -1.57 -15.09
C THR A 80 -19.00 -1.79 -15.26
N LYS A 81 -18.61 -2.55 -16.26
CA LYS A 81 -17.19 -2.87 -16.52
C LYS A 81 -16.35 -1.60 -16.71
N THR A 82 -16.90 -0.61 -17.42
CA THR A 82 -16.22 0.68 -17.64
C THR A 82 -16.03 1.43 -16.31
N GLN A 83 -17.04 1.43 -15.45
CA GLN A 83 -16.96 2.07 -14.15
C GLN A 83 -16.04 1.34 -13.20
N GLN A 84 -15.99 0.01 -13.28
CA GLN A 84 -15.04 -0.78 -12.49
C GLN A 84 -13.60 -0.39 -12.82
N VAL A 85 -13.27 -0.23 -14.09
CA VAL A 85 -11.93 0.20 -14.51
C VAL A 85 -11.62 1.60 -13.97
N LYS A 86 -12.57 2.52 -14.02
CA LYS A 86 -12.39 3.87 -13.47
C LYS A 86 -12.16 3.84 -11.96
N LEU A 87 -12.89 3.00 -11.23
CA LEU A 87 -12.72 2.85 -9.79
C LEU A 87 -11.35 2.28 -9.43
N LEU A 88 -10.90 1.27 -10.18
CA LEU A 88 -9.57 0.68 -9.96
C LEU A 88 -8.46 1.69 -10.23
N ARG A 89 -8.59 2.49 -11.28
CA ARG A 89 -7.63 3.56 -11.60
C ARG A 89 -7.61 4.62 -10.52
N ALA A 90 -8.78 5.02 -10.04
CA ALA A 90 -8.90 6.00 -8.97
C ALA A 90 -8.24 5.48 -7.68
N TYR A 91 -8.49 4.23 -7.33
CA TYR A 91 -7.86 3.61 -6.16
C TYR A 91 -6.34 3.51 -6.33
N LYS A 92 -5.88 3.09 -7.50
CA LYS A 92 -4.44 3.00 -7.80
C LYS A 92 -3.76 4.37 -7.66
N SER A 93 -4.40 5.41 -8.14
CA SER A 93 -3.90 6.78 -8.03
C SER A 93 -3.85 7.25 -6.57
N PHE A 94 -4.91 6.97 -5.82
CA PHE A 94 -4.97 7.25 -4.39
C PHE A 94 -3.84 6.51 -3.63
N LEU A 95 -3.70 5.22 -3.91
CA LEU A 95 -2.66 4.39 -3.28
C LEU A 95 -1.26 4.92 -3.58
N SER A 96 -1.00 5.31 -4.81
CA SER A 96 0.28 5.92 -5.21
C SER A 96 0.61 7.16 -4.37
N LYS A 97 -0.39 8.01 -4.13
CA LYS A 97 -0.21 9.21 -3.30
C LYS A 97 0.11 8.84 -1.84
N GLN A 98 -0.56 7.84 -1.30
CA GLN A 98 -0.31 7.38 0.07
C GLN A 98 1.10 6.80 0.19
N ILE A 99 1.53 6.04 -0.80
CA ILE A 99 2.87 5.48 -0.86
C ILE A 99 3.92 6.60 -0.85
N ASP A 100 3.73 7.63 -1.67
CA ASP A 100 4.66 8.77 -1.75
C ASP A 100 4.75 9.50 -0.42
N VAL A 101 3.62 9.70 0.25
CA VAL A 101 3.59 10.35 1.58
C VAL A 101 4.40 9.54 2.58
N ILE A 102 4.21 8.23 2.62
CA ILE A 102 4.91 7.36 3.56
C ILE A 102 6.40 7.29 3.24
N GLU A 103 6.76 7.16 1.97
CA GLU A 103 8.16 7.14 1.55
C GLU A 103 8.90 8.41 1.96
N LYS A 104 8.27 9.56 1.80
CA LYS A 104 8.85 10.84 2.20
C LYS A 104 9.08 10.91 3.70
N ARG A 105 8.13 10.43 4.49
CA ARG A 105 8.28 10.40 5.95
C ARG A 105 9.40 9.47 6.39
N LEU A 106 9.48 8.28 5.80
CA LEU A 106 10.54 7.33 6.09
C LEU A 106 11.91 7.86 5.70
N LYS A 107 11.98 8.59 4.60
CA LYS A 107 13.22 9.20 4.12
C LYS A 107 13.74 10.26 5.09
N ARG A 108 12.86 11.05 5.67
CA ARG A 108 13.21 12.08 6.66
C ARG A 108 13.81 11.46 7.94
N LEU A 109 13.37 10.27 8.30
CA LEU A 109 13.89 9.58 9.49
C LEU A 109 15.31 9.10 9.32
N ASN A 110 15.76 8.88 8.10
CA ASN A 110 17.12 8.43 7.81
C ASN A 110 18.11 9.60 7.71
N GLU A 111 17.63 10.81 7.76
CA GLU A 111 18.45 12.02 7.82
C GLU A 111 18.62 12.44 9.27
#